data_9527719eba3f7b0e4f9b33f3ff2b0f7d
#
_entry.id   9527719eba3f7b0e4f9b33f3ff2b0f7d
#
_cell.length_a   1.000
_cell.length_b   1.000
_cell.length_c   1.000
_cell.angle_alpha   90.00
_cell.angle_beta   90.00
_cell.angle_gamma   90.00
#
_symmetry.space_group_name_H-M   'P 1'
#
loop_
_entity.id
_entity.type
_entity.pdbx_description
1 polymer ?
#
loop_
_entity_poly.entity_id
_entity_poly.type
_entity_poly.pdbx_seq_one_letter_code
_entity_poly.pdbx_strand_id
1 'polypeptide(L)'
;MEIGPLPPDRKGSSGFNDFDAFSETYIYAAGGRGDVWHYDGTAWHRVPFPSKMWIESVCCGQDGYVYIGAQSGSVFQGRGDTWKLIHEGDISLPFKDMVWFGDRVHATNDYGLWEIKDGIVKPSEAPIEITNCSGNLSVGDGVMLLAGHYGAALHDGTGWTRLFSIIELERQARQAA
;
A
#
# COMPACT_ATOMS: atom_id res chain seq x y z
N MET A 1 -17.02 4.71 18.81
CA MET A 1 -15.96 3.72 18.48
C MET A 1 -14.83 3.97 19.46
N GLU A 2 -14.67 3.15 20.49
CA GLU A 2 -13.51 3.24 21.38
C GLU A 2 -12.32 2.60 20.67
N ILE A 3 -11.35 3.41 20.32
CA ILE A 3 -10.04 2.91 19.91
C ILE A 3 -9.44 2.29 21.17
N GLY A 4 -9.18 0.99 21.16
CA GLY A 4 -8.62 0.30 22.32
C GLY A 4 -7.36 1.02 22.83
N PRO A 5 -7.15 1.12 24.15
CA PRO A 5 -6.04 1.87 24.68
C PRO A 5 -4.71 1.24 24.28
N LEU A 6 -3.81 2.07 23.77
CA LEU A 6 -2.40 1.68 23.57
C LEU A 6 -1.81 1.22 24.92
N PRO A 7 -1.03 0.13 24.94
CA PRO A 7 -0.39 -0.32 26.17
C PRO A 7 0.46 0.79 26.79
N PRO A 8 0.37 1.03 28.11
CA PRO A 8 0.99 2.18 28.79
C PRO A 8 2.53 2.18 28.80
N ASP A 9 3.16 1.12 28.41
CA ASP A 9 4.62 0.89 28.44
C ASP A 9 5.35 1.22 27.13
N ARG A 10 4.63 1.62 26.08
CA ARG A 10 5.23 2.01 24.80
C ARG A 10 5.51 3.50 24.73
N LYS A 11 6.64 3.92 25.28
CA LYS A 11 7.20 5.25 25.03
C LYS A 11 7.87 5.28 23.65
N GLY A 12 7.20 5.97 22.70
CA GLY A 12 7.78 6.34 21.42
C GLY A 12 7.50 5.36 20.27
N SER A 13 6.88 5.87 19.20
CA SER A 13 6.56 5.25 17.92
C SER A 13 5.48 4.16 17.92
N SER A 14 4.42 4.30 18.67
CA SER A 14 3.21 3.51 18.48
C SER A 14 2.18 4.37 17.74
N GLY A 15 1.79 3.90 16.59
CA GLY A 15 0.79 4.52 15.74
C GLY A 15 0.56 3.63 14.54
N PHE A 16 -0.61 3.76 13.96
CA PHE A 16 -0.90 3.10 12.70
C PHE A 16 -0.52 4.05 11.57
N ASN A 17 0.15 3.51 10.56
CA ASN A 17 0.48 4.24 9.35
C ASN A 17 -0.61 4.07 8.30
N ASP A 18 -1.28 2.90 8.32
CA ASP A 18 -2.26 2.57 7.32
C ASP A 18 -3.32 1.61 7.85
N PHE A 19 -4.47 1.56 7.19
CA PHE A 19 -5.55 0.62 7.45
C PHE A 19 -6.30 0.27 6.17
N ASP A 20 -6.79 -0.96 6.09
CA ASP A 20 -7.63 -1.44 5.01
C ASP A 20 -8.64 -2.46 5.53
N ALA A 21 -9.67 -2.78 4.76
CA ALA A 21 -10.78 -3.58 5.21
C ALA A 21 -11.34 -4.52 4.14
N PHE A 22 -11.68 -5.74 4.56
CA PHE A 22 -12.53 -6.62 3.75
C PHE A 22 -14.00 -6.20 3.82
N SER A 23 -14.42 -5.58 4.92
CA SER A 23 -15.76 -5.06 5.17
C SER A 23 -15.74 -4.05 6.34
N GLU A 24 -16.85 -3.38 6.59
CA GLU A 24 -17.03 -2.47 7.74
C GLU A 24 -16.85 -3.15 9.11
N THR A 25 -16.91 -4.48 9.17
CA THR A 25 -16.75 -5.28 10.38
C THR A 25 -15.49 -6.16 10.37
N TYR A 26 -14.61 -5.99 9.37
CA TYR A 26 -13.40 -6.79 9.25
C TYR A 26 -12.26 -5.92 8.72
N ILE A 27 -11.57 -5.23 9.63
CA ILE A 27 -10.62 -4.16 9.33
C ILE A 27 -9.24 -4.53 9.89
N TYR A 28 -8.19 -4.26 9.14
CA TYR A 28 -6.81 -4.32 9.61
C TYR A 28 -6.24 -2.91 9.74
N ALA A 29 -5.48 -2.68 10.80
CA ALA A 29 -4.67 -1.47 11.00
C ALA A 29 -3.23 -1.90 11.27
N ALA A 30 -2.28 -1.28 10.62
CA ALA A 30 -0.88 -1.66 10.71
C ALA A 30 0.04 -0.44 10.80
N GLY A 31 1.16 -0.59 11.52
CA GLY A 31 2.15 0.48 11.65
C GLY A 31 3.26 0.14 12.61
N GLY A 32 4.08 1.14 12.95
CA GLY A 32 5.14 1.01 13.91
C GLY A 32 6.07 -0.18 13.65
N ARG A 33 6.55 -0.79 14.71
CA ARG A 33 7.45 -1.95 14.67
C ARG A 33 6.68 -3.25 14.80
N GLY A 34 5.95 -3.65 13.75
CA GLY A 34 5.18 -4.89 13.74
C GLY A 34 3.87 -4.77 14.55
N ASP A 35 3.30 -3.57 14.66
CA ASP A 35 2.00 -3.39 15.28
C ASP A 35 0.90 -3.61 14.25
N VAL A 36 0.29 -4.78 14.32
CA VAL A 36 -0.84 -5.17 13.48
C VAL A 36 -2.03 -5.48 14.36
N TRP A 37 -3.16 -4.89 14.02
CA TRP A 37 -4.42 -5.06 14.73
C TRP A 37 -5.54 -5.39 13.77
N HIS A 38 -6.50 -6.16 14.25
CA HIS A 38 -7.67 -6.60 13.53
C HIS A 38 -8.93 -6.24 14.31
N TYR A 39 -9.90 -5.62 13.65
CA TYR A 39 -11.25 -5.39 14.15
C TYR A 39 -12.20 -6.47 13.62
N ASP A 40 -12.91 -7.16 14.51
CA ASP A 40 -13.80 -8.28 14.20
C ASP A 40 -15.28 -7.90 14.12
N GLY A 41 -15.59 -6.61 14.09
CA GLY A 41 -16.95 -6.07 14.16
C GLY A 41 -17.41 -5.72 15.56
N THR A 42 -16.69 -6.12 16.60
CA THR A 42 -16.99 -5.85 18.01
C THR A 42 -15.84 -5.25 18.76
N ALA A 43 -14.63 -5.73 18.55
CA ALA A 43 -13.45 -5.31 19.28
C ALA A 43 -12.19 -5.35 18.40
N TRP A 44 -11.17 -4.60 18.79
CA TRP A 44 -9.84 -4.66 18.22
C TRP A 44 -8.98 -5.70 18.92
N HIS A 45 -8.36 -6.59 18.15
CA HIS A 45 -7.47 -7.63 18.61
C HIS A 45 -6.07 -7.42 18.04
N ARG A 46 -5.07 -7.54 18.88
CA ARG A 46 -3.69 -7.51 18.42
C ARG A 46 -3.34 -8.81 17.70
N VAL A 47 -2.82 -8.69 16.49
CA VAL A 47 -2.36 -9.83 15.69
C VAL A 47 -0.94 -10.23 16.11
N PRO A 48 -0.63 -11.52 16.30
CA PRO A 48 0.73 -12.01 16.56
C PRO A 48 1.57 -11.93 15.27
N PHE A 49 2.02 -10.72 14.92
CA PHE A 49 2.79 -10.49 13.72
C PHE A 49 4.25 -10.94 13.91
N PRO A 50 4.86 -11.69 12.95
CA PRO A 50 6.14 -12.39 13.16
C PRO A 50 7.37 -11.50 13.01
N SER A 51 7.22 -10.19 12.89
CA SER A 51 8.32 -9.26 12.63
C SER A 51 8.23 -8.01 13.49
N LYS A 52 9.40 -7.36 13.65
CA LYS A 52 9.53 -6.01 14.23
C LYS A 52 10.02 -4.99 13.20
N MET A 53 9.90 -5.30 11.93
CA MET A 53 10.16 -4.35 10.86
C MET A 53 9.19 -3.18 10.96
N TRP A 54 9.63 -2.01 10.53
CA TRP A 54 8.74 -0.87 10.38
C TRP A 54 7.72 -1.13 9.27
N ILE A 55 6.44 -0.90 9.57
CA ILE A 55 5.33 -1.12 8.64
C ILE A 55 4.87 0.23 8.10
N GLU A 56 4.63 0.31 6.79
CA GLU A 56 4.15 1.51 6.10
C GLU A 56 2.75 1.35 5.54
N SER A 57 2.41 0.19 4.97
CA SER A 57 1.16 0.00 4.23
C SER A 57 0.52 -1.35 4.52
N VAL A 58 -0.80 -1.41 4.34
CA VAL A 58 -1.62 -2.63 4.45
C VAL A 58 -2.63 -2.67 3.32
N CYS A 59 -2.88 -3.86 2.76
CA CYS A 59 -3.89 -4.09 1.74
C CYS A 59 -4.63 -5.40 2.01
N CYS A 60 -5.96 -5.35 2.01
CA CYS A 60 -6.85 -6.50 2.10
C CYS A 60 -7.18 -7.00 0.69
N GLY A 61 -6.52 -8.07 0.25
CA GLY A 61 -6.70 -8.63 -1.08
C GLY A 61 -8.03 -9.36 -1.26
N GLN A 62 -8.60 -9.27 -2.45
CA GLN A 62 -9.82 -10.05 -2.79
C GLN A 62 -9.55 -11.56 -2.88
N ASP A 63 -8.29 -11.99 -2.86
CA ASP A 63 -7.87 -13.38 -2.67
C ASP A 63 -8.01 -13.88 -1.22
N GLY A 64 -8.45 -12.99 -0.32
CA GLY A 64 -8.68 -13.27 1.09
C GLY A 64 -7.45 -13.14 1.98
N TYR A 65 -6.29 -12.74 1.46
CA TYR A 65 -5.10 -12.44 2.25
C TYR A 65 -4.97 -10.95 2.55
N VAL A 66 -4.25 -10.66 3.62
CA VAL A 66 -3.77 -9.32 3.94
C VAL A 66 -2.30 -9.23 3.55
N TYR A 67 -1.94 -8.16 2.90
CA TYR A 67 -0.58 -7.84 2.51
C TYR A 67 -0.09 -6.67 3.35
N ILE A 68 1.12 -6.79 3.90
CA ILE A 68 1.75 -5.74 4.71
C ILE A 68 3.07 -5.36 4.08
N GLY A 69 3.17 -4.10 3.69
CA GLY A 69 4.40 -3.46 3.21
C GLY A 69 5.23 -2.96 4.39
N ALA A 70 6.47 -3.45 4.47
CA ALA A 70 7.39 -3.12 5.54
C ALA A 70 8.67 -2.47 5.00
N GLN A 71 9.56 -2.09 5.92
CA GLN A 71 10.84 -1.45 5.59
C GLN A 71 11.58 -2.16 4.46
N SER A 72 12.34 -1.40 3.69
CA SER A 72 13.15 -1.86 2.55
C SER A 72 12.37 -2.54 1.43
N GLY A 73 11.04 -2.36 1.37
CA GLY A 73 10.19 -3.02 0.38
C GLY A 73 9.86 -4.48 0.70
N SER A 74 10.11 -4.92 1.93
CA SER A 74 9.71 -6.27 2.37
C SER A 74 8.20 -6.39 2.42
N VAL A 75 7.67 -7.56 2.05
CA VAL A 75 6.23 -7.83 2.02
C VAL A 75 5.90 -9.09 2.79
N PHE A 76 4.94 -8.96 3.70
CA PHE A 76 4.31 -10.08 4.38
C PHE A 76 2.93 -10.33 3.81
N GLN A 77 2.53 -11.59 3.77
CA GLN A 77 1.19 -12.05 3.41
C GLN A 77 0.65 -12.94 4.52
N GLY A 78 -0.60 -12.74 4.91
CA GLY A 78 -1.21 -13.57 5.93
C GLY A 78 -2.67 -13.23 6.21
N ARG A 79 -3.22 -13.85 7.25
CA ARG A 79 -4.54 -13.52 7.80
C ARG A 79 -4.66 -14.09 9.20
N GLY A 80 -5.32 -13.37 10.12
CA GLY A 80 -5.42 -13.80 11.52
C GLY A 80 -4.03 -14.04 12.13
N ASP A 81 -3.78 -15.25 12.59
CA ASP A 81 -2.53 -15.62 13.29
C ASP A 81 -1.47 -16.22 12.35
N THR A 82 -1.76 -16.35 11.07
CA THR A 82 -0.85 -17.02 10.11
C THR A 82 -0.26 -16.00 9.14
N TRP A 83 1.05 -15.78 9.23
CA TRP A 83 1.80 -14.82 8.42
C TRP A 83 3.08 -15.42 7.87
N LYS A 84 3.47 -15.02 6.67
CA LYS A 84 4.74 -15.36 6.05
C LYS A 84 5.36 -14.12 5.39
N LEU A 85 6.67 -14.03 5.44
CA LEU A 85 7.45 -13.12 4.58
C LEU A 85 7.45 -13.72 3.17
N ILE A 86 6.84 -13.04 2.21
CA ILE A 86 6.80 -13.49 0.80
C ILE A 86 7.88 -12.83 -0.04
N HIS A 87 8.41 -11.70 0.42
CA HIS A 87 9.48 -10.97 -0.23
C HIS A 87 10.35 -10.28 0.81
N GLU A 88 11.63 -10.57 0.81
CA GLU A 88 12.63 -9.81 1.53
C GLU A 88 13.16 -8.73 0.61
N GLY A 89 12.82 -7.47 0.91
CA GLY A 89 13.13 -6.36 0.06
C GLY A 89 14.55 -5.83 0.25
N ASP A 90 15.09 -5.23 -0.80
CA ASP A 90 16.43 -4.62 -0.86
C ASP A 90 16.40 -3.17 -1.37
N ILE A 91 15.21 -2.58 -1.50
CA ILE A 91 15.04 -1.19 -1.94
C ILE A 91 15.15 -0.22 -0.77
N SER A 92 15.60 1.01 -1.07
CA SER A 92 15.86 2.04 -0.05
C SER A 92 14.60 2.54 0.67
N LEU A 93 13.45 2.52 0.00
CA LEU A 93 12.17 2.97 0.55
C LEU A 93 11.18 1.83 0.64
N PRO A 94 10.34 1.81 1.68
CA PRO A 94 9.22 0.88 1.77
C PRO A 94 8.17 1.16 0.68
N PHE A 95 7.24 0.23 0.49
CA PHE A 95 6.00 0.51 -0.23
C PHE A 95 5.11 1.35 0.68
N LYS A 96 4.92 2.61 0.31
CA LYS A 96 4.16 3.55 1.12
C LYS A 96 2.64 3.41 0.92
N ASP A 97 2.25 2.78 -0.17
CA ASP A 97 0.85 2.55 -0.49
C ASP A 97 0.67 1.25 -1.27
N MET A 98 -0.39 0.52 -0.96
CA MET A 98 -0.74 -0.75 -1.60
C MET A 98 -2.25 -0.84 -1.76
N VAL A 99 -2.71 -1.25 -2.94
CA VAL A 99 -4.12 -1.45 -3.23
C VAL A 99 -4.35 -2.74 -4.00
N TRP A 100 -5.50 -3.38 -3.78
CA TRP A 100 -5.94 -4.46 -4.65
C TRP A 100 -6.66 -3.91 -5.87
N PHE A 101 -6.21 -4.28 -7.06
CA PHE A 101 -6.89 -3.94 -8.31
C PHE A 101 -6.75 -5.07 -9.34
N GLY A 102 -7.88 -5.41 -9.98
CA GLY A 102 -7.94 -6.56 -10.86
C GLY A 102 -7.76 -7.88 -10.08
N ASP A 103 -6.65 -8.55 -10.29
CA ASP A 103 -6.34 -9.86 -9.72
C ASP A 103 -5.07 -9.89 -8.87
N ARG A 104 -4.60 -8.72 -8.42
CA ARG A 104 -3.34 -8.57 -7.69
C ARG A 104 -3.28 -7.33 -6.82
N VAL A 105 -2.27 -7.27 -5.96
CA VAL A 105 -1.89 -6.04 -5.26
C VAL A 105 -0.96 -5.21 -6.13
N HIS A 106 -1.23 -3.92 -6.22
CA HIS A 106 -0.31 -2.92 -6.71
C HIS A 106 0.30 -2.19 -5.53
N ALA A 107 1.62 -2.01 -5.54
CA ALA A 107 2.38 -1.36 -4.50
C ALA A 107 3.23 -0.24 -5.09
N THR A 108 3.36 0.87 -4.39
CA THR A 108 4.13 2.02 -4.87
C THR A 108 4.96 2.68 -3.78
N ASN A 109 6.01 3.33 -4.20
CA ASN A 109 6.72 4.36 -3.46
C ASN A 109 6.99 5.55 -4.38
N ASP A 110 7.79 6.54 -3.96
CA ASP A 110 8.04 7.74 -4.78
C ASP A 110 8.85 7.49 -6.05
N TYR A 111 9.38 6.26 -6.26
CA TYR A 111 10.31 5.93 -7.36
C TYR A 111 9.86 4.80 -8.25
N GLY A 112 8.72 4.15 -7.96
CA GLY A 112 8.29 3.03 -8.79
C GLY A 112 6.94 2.45 -8.41
N LEU A 113 6.52 1.54 -9.26
CA LEU A 113 5.31 0.74 -9.14
C LEU A 113 5.66 -0.74 -9.22
N TRP A 114 5.09 -1.55 -8.35
CA TRP A 114 5.26 -3.00 -8.27
C TRP A 114 3.93 -3.72 -8.30
N GLU A 115 3.98 -4.98 -8.63
CA GLU A 115 2.85 -5.90 -8.62
C GLU A 115 3.16 -7.09 -7.71
N ILE A 116 2.15 -7.53 -6.95
CA ILE A 116 2.24 -8.70 -6.08
C ILE A 116 1.13 -9.65 -6.46
N LYS A 117 1.51 -10.82 -6.95
CA LYS A 117 0.58 -11.87 -7.35
C LYS A 117 1.16 -13.23 -7.03
N ASP A 118 0.33 -14.15 -6.51
CA ASP A 118 0.73 -15.52 -6.17
C ASP A 118 1.98 -15.59 -5.26
N GLY A 119 2.15 -14.60 -4.37
CA GLY A 119 3.29 -14.48 -3.48
C GLY A 119 4.58 -14.00 -4.13
N ILE A 120 4.54 -13.54 -5.38
CA ILE A 120 5.68 -12.99 -6.13
C ILE A 120 5.54 -11.48 -6.21
N VAL A 121 6.59 -10.76 -5.77
CA VAL A 121 6.73 -9.30 -5.90
C VAL A 121 7.65 -9.01 -7.07
N LYS A 122 7.20 -8.18 -8.01
CA LYS A 122 7.99 -7.77 -9.17
C LYS A 122 7.72 -6.29 -9.53
N PRO A 123 8.68 -5.57 -10.13
CA PRO A 123 8.40 -4.28 -10.73
C PRO A 123 7.27 -4.39 -11.76
N SER A 124 6.43 -3.37 -11.82
CA SER A 124 5.37 -3.29 -12.85
C SER A 124 5.98 -3.13 -14.24
N GLU A 125 5.36 -3.77 -15.23
CA GLU A 125 5.72 -3.64 -16.64
C GLU A 125 5.05 -2.41 -17.30
N ALA A 126 4.40 -1.54 -16.50
CA ALA A 126 3.82 -0.30 -17.01
C ALA A 126 4.90 0.59 -17.67
N PRO A 127 4.54 1.32 -18.74
CA PRO A 127 5.47 2.24 -19.41
C PRO A 127 6.11 3.25 -18.45
N ILE A 128 7.33 3.71 -18.77
CA ILE A 128 8.09 4.62 -17.91
C ILE A 128 7.34 5.92 -17.61
N GLU A 129 6.55 6.44 -18.56
CA GLU A 129 5.73 7.63 -18.39
C GLU A 129 4.59 7.42 -17.38
N ILE A 130 4.21 6.18 -17.10
CA ILE A 130 3.25 5.80 -16.06
C ILE A 130 3.99 5.63 -14.73
N THR A 131 5.07 4.85 -14.70
CA THR A 131 5.82 4.60 -13.46
C THR A 131 6.46 5.86 -12.90
N ASN A 132 6.74 6.87 -13.73
CA ASN A 132 7.13 8.21 -13.26
C ASN A 132 6.03 8.96 -12.49
N CYS A 133 4.77 8.53 -12.59
CA CYS A 133 3.68 9.06 -11.77
C CYS A 133 3.59 8.42 -10.38
N SER A 134 4.54 7.57 -10.00
CA SER A 134 4.55 6.84 -8.73
C SER A 134 4.49 7.75 -7.51
N GLY A 135 3.78 7.30 -6.49
CA GLY A 135 3.56 8.06 -5.26
C GLY A 135 2.47 7.44 -4.40
N ASN A 136 1.22 7.65 -4.74
CA ASN A 136 0.06 7.12 -4.02
C ASN A 136 -0.87 6.39 -4.98
N LEU A 137 -1.63 5.45 -4.46
CA LEU A 137 -2.63 4.67 -5.17
C LEU A 137 -4.02 4.90 -4.58
N SER A 138 -5.03 4.81 -5.41
CA SER A 138 -6.43 4.80 -4.99
C SER A 138 -7.26 3.97 -5.96
N VAL A 139 -8.24 3.24 -5.46
CA VAL A 139 -9.14 2.41 -6.26
C VAL A 139 -10.58 2.79 -5.97
N GLY A 140 -11.37 2.98 -7.03
CA GLY A 140 -12.80 3.24 -6.94
C GLY A 140 -13.45 3.11 -8.31
N ASP A 141 -14.72 2.73 -8.35
CA ASP A 141 -15.53 2.65 -9.56
C ASP A 141 -14.88 1.88 -10.73
N GLY A 142 -14.12 0.83 -10.42
CA GLY A 142 -13.47 -0.02 -11.43
C GLY A 142 -12.22 0.56 -12.04
N VAL A 143 -11.68 1.64 -11.49
CA VAL A 143 -10.42 2.26 -11.93
C VAL A 143 -9.42 2.33 -10.79
N MET A 144 -8.13 2.36 -11.15
CA MET A 144 -7.03 2.63 -10.23
C MET A 144 -6.31 3.90 -10.65
N LEU A 145 -6.12 4.82 -9.70
CA LEU A 145 -5.33 6.04 -9.87
C LEU A 145 -3.94 5.86 -9.27
N LEU A 146 -2.94 6.33 -9.99
CA LEU A 146 -1.56 6.47 -9.53
C LEU A 146 -1.18 7.94 -9.62
N ALA A 147 -0.78 8.55 -8.50
CA ALA A 147 -0.44 9.96 -8.47
C ALA A 147 0.77 10.23 -7.57
N GLY A 148 1.73 10.95 -8.09
CA GLY A 148 2.94 11.35 -7.41
C GLY A 148 3.44 12.73 -7.82
N HIS A 149 4.69 13.01 -7.49
CA HIS A 149 5.30 14.33 -7.70
C HIS A 149 5.32 14.75 -9.17
N TYR A 150 5.46 13.81 -10.10
CA TYR A 150 5.68 14.13 -11.51
C TYR A 150 4.43 14.03 -12.39
N GLY A 151 3.30 13.58 -11.86
CA GLY A 151 2.08 13.47 -12.62
C GLY A 151 1.07 12.50 -12.03
N ALA A 152 0.06 12.16 -12.84
CA ALA A 152 -0.93 11.18 -12.49
C ALA A 152 -1.28 10.31 -13.71
N ALA A 153 -1.66 9.07 -13.42
CA ALA A 153 -2.10 8.08 -14.39
C ALA A 153 -3.32 7.31 -13.86
N LEU A 154 -4.10 6.77 -14.78
CA LEU A 154 -5.28 5.96 -14.51
C LEU A 154 -5.14 4.61 -15.19
N HIS A 155 -5.53 3.54 -14.50
CA HIS A 155 -5.73 2.20 -15.06
C HIS A 155 -7.22 1.85 -15.01
N ASP A 156 -7.80 1.52 -16.16
CA ASP A 156 -9.24 1.25 -16.32
C ASP A 156 -9.60 -0.26 -16.29
N GLY A 157 -8.64 -1.10 -15.88
CA GLY A 157 -8.76 -2.57 -15.91
C GLY A 157 -8.22 -3.20 -17.20
N THR A 158 -8.03 -2.42 -18.27
CA THR A 158 -7.51 -2.88 -19.55
C THR A 158 -6.14 -2.30 -19.89
N GLY A 159 -5.84 -1.09 -19.42
CA GLY A 159 -4.59 -0.42 -19.68
C GLY A 159 -4.40 0.89 -18.92
N TRP A 160 -3.20 1.43 -19.04
CA TRP A 160 -2.81 2.67 -18.41
C TRP A 160 -3.02 3.87 -19.34
N THR A 161 -3.52 4.97 -18.79
CA THR A 161 -3.58 6.28 -19.43
C THR A 161 -2.94 7.32 -18.51
N ARG A 162 -1.89 8.01 -18.99
CA ARG A 162 -1.34 9.16 -18.27
C ARG A 162 -2.32 10.35 -18.37
N LEU A 163 -2.73 10.88 -17.23
CA LEU A 163 -3.67 12.00 -17.16
C LEU A 163 -2.96 13.34 -17.40
N PHE A 164 -1.82 13.54 -16.74
CA PHE A 164 -0.95 14.70 -16.93
C PHE A 164 0.47 14.43 -16.47
N SER A 165 1.39 15.28 -16.92
CA SER A 165 2.77 15.38 -16.42
C SER A 165 3.03 16.81 -15.98
N ILE A 166 3.61 17.00 -14.80
CA ILE A 166 3.95 18.35 -14.30
C ILE A 166 4.92 19.06 -15.23
N ILE A 167 5.87 18.35 -15.84
CA ILE A 167 6.86 18.89 -16.79
C ILE A 167 6.15 19.45 -18.03
N GLU A 168 5.13 18.77 -18.54
CA GLU A 168 4.34 19.23 -19.70
C GLU A 168 3.49 20.45 -19.34
N LEU A 169 2.86 20.45 -18.17
CA LEU A 169 2.07 21.58 -17.68
C LEU A 169 2.94 22.83 -17.49
N GLU A 170 4.11 22.71 -16.89
CA GLU A 170 5.05 23.82 -16.72
C GLU A 170 5.56 24.36 -18.06
N ARG A 171 5.82 23.48 -19.03
CA ARG A 171 6.22 23.91 -20.38
C ARG A 171 5.11 24.69 -21.09
N GLN A 172 3.87 24.21 -20.99
CA GLN A 172 2.70 24.90 -21.56
C GLN A 172 2.48 26.28 -20.91
N ALA A 173 2.61 26.35 -19.57
CA ALA A 173 2.49 27.62 -18.85
C ALA A 173 3.54 28.65 -19.28
N ARG A 174 4.79 28.23 -19.52
CA ARG A 174 5.87 29.10 -20.01
C ARG A 174 5.67 29.58 -21.46
N GLN A 175 4.95 28.82 -22.29
CA GLN A 175 4.64 29.19 -23.67
C GLN A 175 3.44 30.14 -23.78
N ALA A 176 2.59 30.18 -22.75
CA ALA A 176 1.41 31.02 -22.68
C ALA A 176 1.66 32.39 -22.00
N ALA A 177 2.82 32.58 -21.37
CA ALA A 177 3.25 33.81 -20.70
C ALA A 177 4.12 34.67 -21.60
#